data_8db39c2655e456a3bda5d13d84b77b5d
#
_entry.id   8db39c2655e456a3bda5d13d84b77b5d
#
_cell.length_a   1.000
_cell.length_b   1.000
_cell.length_c   1.000
_cell.angle_alpha   90.00
_cell.angle_beta   90.00
_cell.angle_gamma   90.00
#
_symmetry.space_group_name_H-M   'P 1'
#
loop_
_entity.id
_entity.type
_entity.pdbx_description
1 polymer ?
#
loop_
_entity_poly.entity_id
_entity_poly.type
_entity_poly.pdbx_seq_one_letter_code
_entity_poly.pdbx_strand_id
1 'polypeptide(L)'
;MNRWIQKLFSNARMQRQLVTTFLFTISIPLLGIGLFLLVSTSRNLTQHYQKQADSDNLRVKSVLLNTTLSIYNIAESLSVDTSLAELLTADYASTLERSSAVDGYRRLKDFLAQNASIETLTVYSPNSSLGNTGNFQFLTNELKETSWYAQAASSVTPFWRINTRLDLHKQEHQELTLFYRIPLIRSKEFAVVSISVSDNYLRNLIENTGYQTILSINEEPCFYHSDRSLKGTPVPLVLTSRAAYYQLHGTLTLLDGSHSIGAVTTLVPYCSSDTVYIITLDRTAQATIFHTTLAYGLLVAAAFCLPFLLFYLFSRYFSARIVTLRNAIHQAGHGDYHIIDHFQGNDELSEAFGDLKIMIKEIQEKQAEVYRAQLTEQTLLNQQQEMEFKLLASQINPHFLYNTLETIRMKAFTAGNRDVAKAIKLLGKSLRYVLENTGTASTTLDRELSYIDTYLSIQRLRFGDQVSYVLDIPSQIKPEDYQILPLLLQPVVENAFSHGLEGNDHKGEIQISIREKDASLFIQIKDNGSGMTQEQLEALRRCLATTVLTLERFSPKTWGKILILTWTGYVLSIPKHFF
;
A
#
# COMPACT_ATOMS: atom_id res chain seq x y z
N MET A 1 34.74 31.72 22.93
CA MET A 1 33.55 30.88 23.18
C MET A 1 32.95 31.10 24.58
N ASN A 2 33.74 31.21 25.64
CA ASN A 2 33.22 31.35 27.02
C ASN A 2 32.42 32.65 27.32
N ARG A 3 32.78 33.82 26.75
CA ARG A 3 32.08 35.09 27.05
C ARG A 3 30.66 35.20 26.46
N TRP A 4 30.41 34.52 25.33
CA TRP A 4 29.08 34.51 24.70
C TRP A 4 28.13 33.58 25.44
N ILE A 5 28.64 32.42 25.86
CA ILE A 5 27.92 31.46 26.68
C ILE A 5 27.59 32.06 28.06
N GLN A 6 28.56 32.74 28.70
CA GLN A 6 28.29 33.43 29.96
C GLN A 6 27.23 34.54 29.83
N LYS A 7 27.21 35.28 28.73
CA LYS A 7 26.21 36.34 28.51
C LYS A 7 24.82 35.82 28.26
N LEU A 8 24.68 34.65 27.61
CA LEU A 8 23.40 33.98 27.39
C LEU A 8 22.80 33.37 28.67
N PHE A 9 23.65 32.96 29.59
CA PHE A 9 23.24 32.24 30.79
C PHE A 9 23.26 33.05 32.09
N SER A 10 24.08 34.12 32.18
CA SER A 10 24.31 34.85 33.44
C SER A 10 23.10 35.67 33.93
N ASN A 11 22.19 36.07 33.05
CA ASN A 11 21.05 36.94 33.41
C ASN A 11 19.66 36.30 33.16
N ALA A 12 19.60 35.02 32.73
CA ALA A 12 18.35 34.35 32.46
C ALA A 12 17.90 33.54 33.68
N ARG A 13 16.60 33.57 34.00
CA ARG A 13 16.04 32.68 34.99
C ARG A 13 16.36 31.23 34.62
N MET A 14 16.65 30.37 35.60
CA MET A 14 17.07 28.99 35.44
C MET A 14 16.21 28.18 34.46
N GLN A 15 14.90 28.43 34.46
CA GLN A 15 13.96 27.85 33.50
C GLN A 15 14.36 28.15 32.04
N ARG A 16 14.76 29.41 31.75
CA ARG A 16 15.22 29.78 30.40
C ARG A 16 16.51 29.07 30.02
N GLN A 17 17.44 28.95 31.00
CA GLN A 17 18.71 28.24 30.76
C GLN A 17 18.46 26.77 30.40
N LEU A 18 17.62 26.07 31.17
CA LEU A 18 17.29 24.69 30.91
C LEU A 18 16.63 24.51 29.53
N VAL A 19 15.59 25.31 29.23
CA VAL A 19 14.88 25.24 27.95
C VAL A 19 15.81 25.55 26.76
N THR A 20 16.67 26.57 26.87
CA THR A 20 17.60 26.91 25.80
C THR A 20 18.67 25.81 25.62
N THR A 21 19.18 25.24 26.70
CA THR A 21 20.12 24.12 26.62
C THR A 21 19.50 22.92 25.95
N PHE A 22 18.29 22.53 26.37
CA PHE A 22 17.54 21.43 25.77
C PHE A 22 17.27 21.68 24.29
N LEU A 23 16.88 22.91 23.94
CA LEU A 23 16.61 23.29 22.55
C LEU A 23 17.85 23.09 21.67
N PHE A 24 19.01 23.57 22.12
CA PHE A 24 20.25 23.51 21.33
C PHE A 24 20.89 22.12 21.34
N THR A 25 20.82 21.38 22.44
CA THR A 25 21.50 20.08 22.56
C THR A 25 20.69 18.91 22.05
N ILE A 26 19.37 18.97 22.17
CA ILE A 26 18.47 17.84 21.81
C ILE A 26 17.53 18.21 20.69
N SER A 27 16.78 19.31 20.84
CA SER A 27 15.69 19.63 19.90
C SER A 27 16.19 20.00 18.51
N ILE A 28 17.23 20.82 18.39
CA ILE A 28 17.77 21.21 17.08
C ILE A 28 18.43 20.03 16.35
N PRO A 29 19.30 19.21 16.97
CA PRO A 29 19.84 18.02 16.34
C PRO A 29 18.74 17.01 15.96
N LEU A 30 17.77 16.79 16.84
CA LEU A 30 16.65 15.87 16.56
C LEU A 30 15.81 16.34 15.36
N LEU A 31 15.53 17.65 15.30
CA LEU A 31 14.82 18.27 14.17
C LEU A 31 15.65 18.17 12.88
N GLY A 32 16.97 18.38 12.97
CA GLY A 32 17.88 18.23 11.85
C GLY A 32 17.90 16.81 11.30
N ILE A 33 17.99 15.82 12.18
CA ILE A 33 17.93 14.39 11.80
C ILE A 33 16.55 14.07 11.22
N GLY A 34 15.48 14.52 11.86
CA GLY A 34 14.11 14.30 11.40
C GLY A 34 13.86 14.88 10.01
N LEU A 35 14.30 16.12 9.77
CA LEU A 35 14.23 16.77 8.45
C LEU A 35 15.08 16.03 7.40
N PHE A 36 16.29 15.63 7.76
CA PHE A 36 17.15 14.84 6.88
C PHE A 36 16.48 13.51 6.50
N LEU A 37 15.95 12.78 7.48
CA LEU A 37 15.23 11.53 7.23
C LEU A 37 13.99 11.74 6.37
N LEU A 38 13.22 12.80 6.61
CA LEU A 38 12.03 13.12 5.82
C LEU A 38 12.40 13.39 4.37
N VAL A 39 13.40 14.24 4.12
CA VAL A 39 13.87 14.53 2.76
C VAL A 39 14.46 13.28 2.10
N SER A 40 15.27 12.52 2.83
CA SER A 40 15.88 11.28 2.33
C SER A 40 14.81 10.24 1.98
N THR A 41 13.81 10.06 2.84
CA THR A 41 12.71 9.12 2.61
C THR A 41 11.86 9.54 1.41
N SER A 42 11.49 10.82 1.33
CA SER A 42 10.75 11.35 0.17
C SER A 42 11.52 11.12 -1.13
N ARG A 43 12.82 11.40 -1.13
CA ARG A 43 13.70 11.21 -2.30
C ARG A 43 13.83 9.72 -2.67
N ASN A 44 14.06 8.86 -1.67
CA ASN A 44 14.17 7.42 -1.89
C ASN A 44 12.85 6.84 -2.42
N LEU A 45 11.72 7.30 -1.89
CA LEU A 45 10.41 6.85 -2.32
C LEU A 45 10.13 7.29 -3.76
N THR A 46 10.44 8.54 -4.09
CA THR A 46 10.33 9.05 -5.48
C THR A 46 11.20 8.22 -6.44
N GLN A 47 12.46 7.97 -6.09
CA GLN A 47 13.35 7.15 -6.91
C GLN A 47 12.85 5.70 -7.04
N HIS A 48 12.24 5.18 -5.99
CA HIS A 48 11.66 3.85 -6.00
C HIS A 48 10.51 3.74 -7.01
N TYR A 49 9.55 4.68 -6.96
CA TYR A 49 8.44 4.70 -7.91
C TYR A 49 8.89 4.99 -9.34
N GLN A 50 9.90 5.84 -9.52
CA GLN A 50 10.51 6.07 -10.84
C GLN A 50 11.09 4.77 -11.42
N LYS A 51 11.87 4.03 -10.63
CA LYS A 51 12.43 2.74 -11.05
C LYS A 51 11.36 1.69 -11.33
N GLN A 52 10.29 1.68 -10.56
CA GLN A 52 9.17 0.77 -10.79
C GLN A 52 8.43 1.11 -12.09
N ALA A 53 8.14 2.38 -12.35
CA ALA A 53 7.52 2.83 -13.57
C ALA A 53 8.40 2.53 -14.79
N ASP A 54 9.72 2.72 -14.68
CA ASP A 54 10.70 2.37 -15.73
C ASP A 54 10.72 0.86 -15.97
N SER A 55 10.72 0.06 -14.91
CA SER A 55 10.66 -1.41 -15.02
C SER A 55 9.40 -1.90 -15.70
N ASP A 56 8.24 -1.32 -15.37
CA ASP A 56 6.97 -1.67 -16.04
C ASP A 56 6.97 -1.22 -17.49
N ASN A 57 7.51 -0.04 -17.79
CA ASN A 57 7.66 0.48 -19.13
C ASN A 57 8.54 -0.45 -20.00
N LEU A 58 9.66 -0.91 -19.46
CA LEU A 58 10.54 -1.88 -20.13
C LEU A 58 9.87 -3.24 -20.33
N ARG A 59 9.03 -3.68 -19.39
CA ARG A 59 8.19 -4.88 -19.53
C ARG A 59 7.24 -4.73 -20.70
N VAL A 60 6.52 -3.60 -20.78
CA VAL A 60 5.61 -3.30 -21.89
C VAL A 60 6.37 -3.26 -23.23
N LYS A 61 7.54 -2.63 -23.24
CA LYS A 61 8.43 -2.59 -24.41
C LYS A 61 8.81 -3.99 -24.88
N SER A 62 9.16 -4.88 -23.95
CA SER A 62 9.49 -6.27 -24.27
C SER A 62 8.29 -7.03 -24.86
N VAL A 63 7.10 -6.83 -24.29
CA VAL A 63 5.85 -7.42 -24.82
C VAL A 63 5.60 -6.96 -26.25
N LEU A 64 5.69 -5.65 -26.48
CA LEU A 64 5.48 -5.09 -27.83
C LEU A 64 6.53 -5.56 -28.82
N LEU A 65 7.80 -5.58 -28.42
CA LEU A 65 8.88 -6.10 -29.28
C LEU A 65 8.61 -7.54 -29.71
N ASN A 66 8.27 -8.39 -28.76
CA ASN A 66 7.97 -9.81 -29.05
C ASN A 66 6.73 -9.95 -29.93
N THR A 67 5.67 -9.16 -29.64
CA THR A 67 4.43 -9.19 -30.41
C THR A 67 4.66 -8.70 -31.84
N THR A 68 5.33 -7.56 -32.01
CA THR A 68 5.60 -7.01 -33.35
C THR A 68 6.53 -7.90 -34.16
N LEU A 69 7.55 -8.49 -33.50
CA LEU A 69 8.46 -9.44 -34.15
C LEU A 69 7.73 -10.73 -34.57
N SER A 70 6.86 -11.26 -33.72
CA SER A 70 6.06 -12.44 -34.06
C SER A 70 5.16 -12.19 -35.27
N ILE A 71 4.48 -11.04 -35.30
CA ILE A 71 3.62 -10.66 -36.41
C ILE A 71 4.42 -10.42 -37.69
N TYR A 72 5.59 -9.77 -37.58
CA TYR A 72 6.52 -9.60 -38.70
C TYR A 72 6.93 -10.94 -39.30
N ASN A 73 7.34 -11.89 -38.47
CA ASN A 73 7.77 -13.23 -38.90
C ASN A 73 6.65 -13.98 -39.64
N ILE A 74 5.41 -13.80 -39.21
CA ILE A 74 4.23 -14.37 -39.90
C ILE A 74 4.07 -13.71 -41.27
N ALA A 75 4.11 -12.38 -41.32
CA ALA A 75 4.00 -11.64 -42.60
C ALA A 75 5.13 -12.03 -43.59
N GLU A 76 6.36 -12.11 -43.07
CA GLU A 76 7.53 -12.55 -43.83
C GLU A 76 7.33 -13.98 -44.35
N SER A 77 6.88 -14.91 -43.52
CA SER A 77 6.61 -16.29 -43.91
C SER A 77 5.53 -16.41 -44.98
N LEU A 78 4.55 -15.49 -44.97
CA LEU A 78 3.52 -15.40 -46.01
C LEU A 78 4.09 -14.79 -47.30
N SER A 79 5.03 -13.86 -47.20
CA SER A 79 5.60 -13.20 -48.39
C SER A 79 6.45 -14.13 -49.28
N VAL A 80 7.03 -15.16 -48.69
CA VAL A 80 7.84 -16.17 -49.40
C VAL A 80 7.05 -17.45 -49.70
N ASP A 81 5.76 -17.49 -49.34
CA ASP A 81 4.92 -18.68 -49.60
C ASP A 81 4.50 -18.77 -51.05
N THR A 82 5.07 -19.76 -51.75
CA THR A 82 4.77 -20.00 -53.16
C THR A 82 3.28 -20.37 -53.37
N SER A 83 2.69 -21.12 -52.47
CA SER A 83 1.25 -21.51 -52.56
C SER A 83 0.34 -20.28 -52.43
N LEU A 84 0.71 -19.31 -51.60
CA LEU A 84 0.00 -18.03 -51.49
C LEU A 84 0.16 -17.24 -52.82
N ALA A 85 1.38 -17.14 -53.33
CA ALA A 85 1.66 -16.43 -54.58
C ALA A 85 0.91 -17.03 -55.79
N GLU A 86 0.81 -18.36 -55.86
CA GLU A 86 0.00 -19.05 -56.86
C GLU A 86 -1.49 -18.73 -56.69
N LEU A 87 -2.02 -18.80 -55.49
CA LEU A 87 -3.43 -18.47 -55.21
C LEU A 87 -3.76 -17.01 -55.54
N LEU A 88 -2.87 -16.07 -55.27
CA LEU A 88 -3.04 -14.65 -55.56
C LEU A 88 -2.96 -14.32 -57.05
N THR A 89 -2.31 -15.17 -57.87
CA THR A 89 -2.06 -14.94 -59.32
C THR A 89 -2.88 -15.83 -60.23
N ALA A 90 -3.59 -16.81 -59.65
CA ALA A 90 -4.46 -17.71 -60.44
C ALA A 90 -5.73 -16.97 -60.91
N ASP A 91 -6.22 -17.36 -62.08
CA ASP A 91 -7.47 -16.85 -62.62
C ASP A 91 -8.60 -17.86 -62.30
N TYR A 92 -9.67 -17.40 -61.63
CA TYR A 92 -10.77 -18.24 -61.18
C TYR A 92 -11.99 -18.04 -62.05
N ALA A 93 -12.37 -19.10 -62.77
CA ALA A 93 -13.51 -19.05 -63.67
C ALA A 93 -14.87 -19.09 -62.92
N SER A 94 -14.92 -19.59 -61.70
CA SER A 94 -16.16 -19.71 -60.93
C SER A 94 -15.99 -19.38 -59.46
N THR A 95 -17.08 -19.02 -58.80
CA THR A 95 -17.11 -18.79 -57.35
C THR A 95 -16.81 -20.06 -56.57
N LEU A 96 -17.16 -21.23 -57.07
CA LEU A 96 -16.94 -22.51 -56.42
C LEU A 96 -15.41 -22.85 -56.43
N GLU A 97 -14.76 -22.69 -57.57
CA GLU A 97 -13.34 -22.92 -57.75
C GLU A 97 -12.52 -21.99 -56.82
N ARG A 98 -12.87 -20.73 -56.80
CA ARG A 98 -12.26 -19.73 -55.91
C ARG A 98 -12.42 -20.12 -54.46
N SER A 99 -13.66 -20.45 -54.02
CA SER A 99 -13.91 -20.84 -52.63
C SER A 99 -13.12 -22.08 -52.23
N SER A 100 -13.07 -23.09 -53.14
CA SER A 100 -12.32 -24.31 -52.92
C SER A 100 -10.80 -24.02 -52.81
N ALA A 101 -10.25 -23.15 -53.64
CA ALA A 101 -8.84 -22.76 -53.58
C ALA A 101 -8.52 -22.02 -52.26
N VAL A 102 -9.38 -21.08 -51.85
CA VAL A 102 -9.22 -20.33 -50.59
C VAL A 102 -9.37 -21.25 -49.37
N ASP A 103 -10.33 -22.18 -49.37
CA ASP A 103 -10.51 -23.14 -48.29
C ASP A 103 -9.39 -24.18 -48.23
N GLY A 104 -8.78 -24.51 -49.38
CA GLY A 104 -7.59 -25.34 -49.47
C GLY A 104 -6.36 -24.69 -48.82
N TYR A 105 -6.26 -23.37 -48.88
CA TYR A 105 -5.16 -22.62 -48.25
C TYR A 105 -5.46 -22.30 -46.79
N ARG A 106 -5.27 -23.29 -45.91
CA ARG A 106 -5.59 -23.20 -44.48
C ARG A 106 -4.64 -22.34 -43.67
N ARG A 107 -3.46 -22.03 -44.15
CA ARG A 107 -2.37 -21.40 -43.40
C ARG A 107 -2.75 -20.09 -42.73
N LEU A 108 -3.61 -19.24 -43.38
CA LEU A 108 -4.11 -18.01 -42.75
C LEU A 108 -5.04 -18.30 -41.55
N LYS A 109 -5.91 -19.29 -41.69
CA LYS A 109 -6.81 -19.74 -40.62
C LYS A 109 -6.02 -20.34 -39.45
N ASP A 110 -4.96 -21.12 -39.78
CA ASP A 110 -4.08 -21.72 -38.78
C ASP A 110 -3.29 -20.65 -38.01
N PHE A 111 -2.77 -19.63 -38.69
CA PHE A 111 -2.10 -18.51 -38.02
C PHE A 111 -3.04 -17.76 -37.08
N LEU A 112 -4.28 -17.48 -37.48
CA LEU A 112 -5.29 -16.86 -36.63
C LEU A 112 -5.64 -17.73 -35.41
N ALA A 113 -5.79 -19.04 -35.63
CA ALA A 113 -6.16 -19.97 -34.55
C ALA A 113 -5.03 -20.20 -33.54
N GLN A 114 -3.76 -20.19 -34.01
CA GLN A 114 -2.59 -20.49 -33.17
C GLN A 114 -2.01 -19.27 -32.49
N ASN A 115 -2.30 -18.04 -32.98
CA ASN A 115 -1.71 -16.82 -32.47
C ASN A 115 -2.75 -15.85 -31.90
N ALA A 116 -2.97 -15.93 -30.61
CA ALA A 116 -3.88 -15.02 -29.89
C ALA A 116 -3.49 -13.52 -30.02
N SER A 117 -2.27 -13.23 -30.45
CA SER A 117 -1.80 -11.86 -30.69
C SER A 117 -2.39 -11.21 -31.93
N ILE A 118 -3.01 -12.00 -32.82
CA ILE A 118 -3.60 -11.52 -34.06
C ILE A 118 -5.10 -11.38 -33.88
N GLU A 119 -5.63 -10.20 -34.18
CA GLU A 119 -7.09 -9.95 -34.23
C GLU A 119 -7.63 -10.24 -35.63
N THR A 120 -6.98 -9.67 -36.65
CA THR A 120 -7.34 -9.87 -38.05
C THR A 120 -6.10 -10.11 -38.90
N LEU A 121 -6.26 -10.96 -39.89
CA LEU A 121 -5.25 -11.18 -40.93
C LEU A 121 -5.97 -11.11 -42.27
N THR A 122 -5.66 -10.12 -43.08
CA THR A 122 -6.28 -9.88 -44.38
C THR A 122 -5.24 -9.75 -45.46
N VAL A 123 -5.46 -10.36 -46.59
CA VAL A 123 -4.60 -10.26 -47.77
C VAL A 123 -5.36 -9.48 -48.82
N TYR A 124 -4.87 -8.29 -49.11
CA TYR A 124 -5.39 -7.44 -50.20
C TYR A 124 -4.72 -7.82 -51.53
N SER A 125 -5.52 -8.28 -52.46
CA SER A 125 -5.06 -8.76 -53.75
C SER A 125 -5.47 -7.85 -54.90
N PRO A 126 -4.62 -7.58 -55.88
CA PRO A 126 -4.99 -6.91 -57.12
C PRO A 126 -5.85 -7.82 -58.06
N ASN A 127 -5.92 -9.11 -57.76
CA ASN A 127 -6.61 -10.10 -58.57
C ASN A 127 -8.16 -9.98 -58.40
N SER A 128 -8.83 -9.48 -59.43
CA SER A 128 -10.28 -9.32 -59.42
C SER A 128 -11.03 -10.65 -59.41
N SER A 129 -10.45 -11.73 -59.99
CA SER A 129 -11.11 -13.04 -60.01
C SER A 129 -11.15 -13.70 -58.66
N LEU A 130 -10.21 -13.37 -57.76
CA LEU A 130 -10.20 -13.81 -56.36
C LEU A 130 -11.28 -13.12 -55.53
N GLY A 131 -11.58 -11.82 -55.82
CA GLY A 131 -12.61 -11.03 -55.16
C GLY A 131 -12.47 -10.99 -53.62
N ASN A 132 -13.61 -10.81 -52.93
CA ASN A 132 -13.67 -10.82 -51.47
C ASN A 132 -14.10 -12.22 -51.01
N THR A 133 -13.15 -13.02 -50.52
CA THR A 133 -13.44 -14.39 -50.08
C THR A 133 -12.57 -14.75 -48.85
N GLY A 134 -13.22 -15.03 -47.73
CA GLY A 134 -12.53 -15.34 -46.44
C GLY A 134 -11.63 -14.18 -46.00
N ASN A 135 -10.35 -14.47 -45.85
CA ASN A 135 -9.33 -13.49 -45.44
C ASN A 135 -8.73 -12.70 -46.62
N PHE A 136 -9.24 -12.90 -47.85
CA PHE A 136 -8.79 -12.20 -49.03
C PHE A 136 -9.76 -11.09 -49.40
N GLN A 137 -9.23 -9.94 -49.72
CA GLN A 137 -9.99 -8.78 -50.22
C GLN A 137 -9.44 -8.23 -51.54
N PHE A 138 -10.32 -7.93 -52.45
CA PHE A 138 -9.94 -7.29 -53.70
C PHE A 138 -9.57 -5.82 -53.49
N LEU A 139 -8.49 -5.37 -54.09
CA LEU A 139 -8.04 -3.98 -54.06
C LEU A 139 -8.94 -3.10 -54.92
N THR A 140 -10.02 -2.59 -54.35
CA THR A 140 -10.89 -1.61 -55.03
C THR A 140 -10.17 -0.27 -55.23
N ASN A 141 -10.70 0.58 -56.12
CA ASN A 141 -10.16 1.93 -56.31
C ASN A 141 -10.20 2.76 -55.02
N GLU A 142 -11.25 2.61 -54.21
CA GLU A 142 -11.37 3.27 -52.91
C GLU A 142 -10.24 2.86 -51.95
N LEU A 143 -9.90 1.59 -51.93
CA LEU A 143 -8.77 1.09 -51.11
C LEU A 143 -7.42 1.60 -51.63
N LYS A 144 -7.27 1.78 -52.93
CA LYS A 144 -6.05 2.33 -53.54
C LYS A 144 -5.85 3.82 -53.21
N GLU A 145 -6.91 4.56 -52.89
CA GLU A 145 -6.85 5.97 -52.46
C GLU A 145 -6.48 6.11 -50.96
N THR A 146 -6.49 5.02 -50.21
CA THR A 146 -6.13 5.05 -48.77
C THR A 146 -4.65 5.38 -48.55
N SER A 147 -4.38 6.07 -47.45
CA SER A 147 -3.00 6.46 -47.09
C SER A 147 -2.06 5.27 -46.89
N TRP A 148 -2.57 4.14 -46.37
CA TRP A 148 -1.75 2.94 -46.16
C TRP A 148 -1.38 2.29 -47.50
N TYR A 149 -2.29 2.30 -48.49
CA TYR A 149 -1.96 1.74 -49.81
C TYR A 149 -0.94 2.62 -50.55
N ALA A 150 -1.10 3.93 -50.53
CA ALA A 150 -0.12 4.86 -51.11
C ALA A 150 1.29 4.64 -50.51
N GLN A 151 1.37 4.39 -49.20
CA GLN A 151 2.63 4.05 -48.55
C GLN A 151 3.15 2.68 -48.98
N ALA A 152 2.32 1.64 -49.04
CA ALA A 152 2.67 0.32 -49.53
C ALA A 152 3.14 0.31 -51.00
N ALA A 153 2.58 1.22 -51.82
CA ALA A 153 3.00 1.38 -53.22
C ALA A 153 4.37 2.08 -53.35
N SER A 154 4.67 3.03 -52.48
CA SER A 154 5.89 3.83 -52.51
C SER A 154 7.07 3.18 -51.80
N SER A 155 6.84 2.29 -50.84
CA SER A 155 7.86 1.64 -50.01
C SER A 155 7.78 0.11 -50.10
N VAL A 156 8.95 -0.52 -50.12
CA VAL A 156 9.05 -1.98 -50.01
C VAL A 156 9.14 -2.41 -48.54
N THR A 157 9.56 -1.51 -47.68
CA THR A 157 9.68 -1.81 -46.24
C THR A 157 8.32 -1.91 -45.58
N PRO A 158 8.09 -2.91 -44.74
CA PRO A 158 6.86 -3.01 -43.97
C PRO A 158 6.71 -1.82 -43.00
N PHE A 159 5.48 -1.44 -42.76
CA PHE A 159 5.20 -0.32 -41.89
C PHE A 159 3.99 -0.60 -40.97
N TRP A 160 3.99 0.06 -39.85
CA TRP A 160 2.94 -0.04 -38.85
C TRP A 160 2.08 1.22 -38.83
N ARG A 161 0.77 1.04 -38.74
CA ARG A 161 -0.17 2.15 -38.60
C ARG A 161 -1.36 1.77 -37.73
N ILE A 162 -2.06 2.79 -37.27
CA ILE A 162 -3.36 2.61 -36.64
C ILE A 162 -4.40 2.44 -37.76
N ASN A 163 -5.04 1.30 -37.76
CA ASN A 163 -6.15 1.02 -38.66
C ASN A 163 -7.46 1.07 -37.87
N THR A 164 -8.45 1.81 -38.40
CA THR A 164 -9.78 1.88 -37.78
C THR A 164 -10.68 0.85 -38.45
N ARG A 165 -11.15 -0.08 -37.64
CA ARG A 165 -12.13 -1.10 -38.07
C ARG A 165 -13.47 -0.87 -37.40
N LEU A 166 -14.53 -0.99 -38.15
CA LEU A 166 -15.90 -1.02 -37.63
C LEU A 166 -16.25 -2.47 -37.26
N ASP A 167 -16.72 -2.68 -36.04
CA ASP A 167 -17.24 -3.98 -35.62
C ASP A 167 -18.69 -4.20 -36.13
N LEU A 168 -19.27 -5.36 -35.79
CA LEU A 168 -20.66 -5.69 -36.14
C LEU A 168 -21.69 -4.73 -35.52
N HIS A 169 -21.31 -3.99 -34.49
CA HIS A 169 -22.13 -3.02 -33.76
C HIS A 169 -21.85 -1.58 -34.25
N LYS A 170 -21.07 -1.41 -35.33
CA LYS A 170 -20.62 -0.12 -35.87
C LYS A 170 -19.77 0.70 -34.89
N GLN A 171 -19.09 0.04 -33.93
CA GLN A 171 -18.11 0.70 -33.07
C GLN A 171 -16.77 0.74 -33.76
N GLU A 172 -16.10 1.88 -33.67
CA GLU A 172 -14.77 2.07 -34.25
C GLU A 172 -13.72 1.47 -33.29
N HIS A 173 -12.99 0.50 -33.78
CA HIS A 173 -11.85 -0.10 -33.08
C HIS A 173 -10.55 0.33 -33.77
N GLN A 174 -9.71 1.02 -33.05
CA GLN A 174 -8.37 1.39 -33.49
C GLN A 174 -7.41 0.26 -33.13
N GLU A 175 -6.77 -0.34 -34.12
CA GLU A 175 -5.88 -1.49 -33.96
C GLU A 175 -4.52 -1.16 -34.57
N LEU A 176 -3.45 -1.51 -33.86
CA LEU A 176 -2.10 -1.45 -34.43
C LEU A 176 -1.98 -2.51 -35.52
N THR A 177 -1.71 -2.12 -36.73
CA THR A 177 -1.71 -2.99 -37.92
C THR A 177 -0.39 -2.90 -38.64
N LEU A 178 0.20 -4.08 -38.93
CA LEU A 178 1.32 -4.23 -39.84
C LEU A 178 0.79 -4.32 -41.28
N PHE A 179 1.36 -3.53 -42.17
CA PHE A 179 1.19 -3.66 -43.61
C PHE A 179 2.47 -4.16 -44.22
N TYR A 180 2.39 -5.31 -44.90
CA TYR A 180 3.52 -5.98 -45.52
C TYR A 180 3.24 -6.20 -47.00
N ARG A 181 4.11 -5.69 -47.85
CA ARG A 181 3.98 -5.80 -49.29
C ARG A 181 4.51 -7.17 -49.75
N ILE A 182 3.69 -7.92 -50.50
CA ILE A 182 4.08 -9.18 -51.17
C ILE A 182 4.24 -8.90 -52.66
N PRO A 183 5.46 -9.03 -53.22
CA PRO A 183 5.65 -8.86 -54.65
C PRO A 183 5.11 -10.07 -55.41
N LEU A 184 4.27 -9.84 -56.41
CA LEU A 184 3.73 -10.86 -57.27
C LEU A 184 4.55 -10.85 -58.59
N ILE A 185 5.61 -11.68 -58.63
CA ILE A 185 6.60 -11.65 -59.72
C ILE A 185 5.98 -11.91 -61.10
N ARG A 186 4.98 -12.80 -61.14
CA ARG A 186 4.28 -13.17 -62.40
C ARG A 186 3.45 -12.05 -63.02
N SER A 187 2.74 -11.30 -62.21
CA SER A 187 1.85 -10.20 -62.65
C SER A 187 2.54 -8.84 -62.67
N LYS A 188 3.75 -8.69 -62.12
CA LYS A 188 4.46 -7.43 -61.86
C LYS A 188 3.68 -6.47 -60.95
N GLU A 189 2.73 -6.98 -60.21
CA GLU A 189 1.91 -6.29 -59.21
C GLU A 189 2.37 -6.67 -57.80
N PHE A 190 1.67 -6.20 -56.82
CA PHE A 190 1.89 -6.59 -55.44
C PHE A 190 0.54 -6.77 -54.70
N ALA A 191 0.56 -7.69 -53.77
CA ALA A 191 -0.47 -7.80 -52.76
C ALA A 191 0.00 -7.17 -51.44
N VAL A 192 -0.91 -6.90 -50.56
CA VAL A 192 -0.57 -6.38 -49.23
C VAL A 192 -1.20 -7.28 -48.17
N VAL A 193 -0.39 -7.79 -47.27
CA VAL A 193 -0.86 -8.46 -46.07
C VAL A 193 -1.02 -7.40 -44.98
N SER A 194 -2.18 -7.38 -44.37
CA SER A 194 -2.52 -6.57 -43.20
C SER A 194 -2.76 -7.50 -42.01
N ILE A 195 -2.00 -7.31 -40.94
CA ILE A 195 -2.12 -8.09 -39.70
C ILE A 195 -2.35 -7.13 -38.54
N SER A 196 -3.53 -7.17 -37.95
CA SER A 196 -3.86 -6.34 -36.80
C SER A 196 -3.54 -7.06 -35.49
N VAL A 197 -2.97 -6.32 -34.57
CA VAL A 197 -2.67 -6.80 -33.20
C VAL A 197 -3.95 -6.85 -32.38
N SER A 198 -4.19 -7.95 -31.68
CA SER A 198 -5.35 -8.08 -30.79
C SER A 198 -5.24 -7.15 -29.57
N ASP A 199 -6.21 -6.26 -29.41
CA ASP A 199 -6.31 -5.36 -28.26
C ASP A 199 -6.47 -6.15 -26.95
N ASN A 200 -7.25 -7.22 -26.98
CA ASN A 200 -7.46 -8.08 -25.81
C ASN A 200 -6.16 -8.81 -25.42
N TYR A 201 -5.40 -9.27 -26.39
CA TYR A 201 -4.11 -9.91 -26.13
C TYR A 201 -3.12 -8.91 -25.51
N LEU A 202 -2.99 -7.73 -26.12
CA LEU A 202 -2.13 -6.68 -25.55
C LEU A 202 -2.58 -6.30 -24.15
N ARG A 203 -3.87 -6.13 -23.94
CA ARG A 203 -4.43 -5.77 -22.64
C ARG A 203 -4.07 -6.79 -21.56
N ASN A 204 -4.27 -8.06 -21.85
CA ASN A 204 -3.96 -9.14 -20.89
C ASN A 204 -2.49 -9.20 -20.50
N LEU A 205 -1.58 -8.80 -21.38
CA LEU A 205 -0.14 -8.82 -21.12
C LEU A 205 0.39 -7.51 -20.55
N ILE A 206 -0.22 -6.39 -20.93
CA ILE A 206 0.27 -5.04 -20.58
C ILE A 206 -0.43 -4.50 -19.34
N GLU A 207 -1.73 -4.82 -19.16
CA GLU A 207 -2.53 -4.23 -18.10
C GLU A 207 -1.90 -4.48 -16.73
N ASN A 208 -1.70 -3.37 -16.01
CA ASN A 208 -1.19 -3.36 -14.65
C ASN A 208 -1.98 -2.31 -13.87
N THR A 209 -2.69 -2.75 -12.84
CA THR A 209 -3.62 -1.90 -12.08
C THR A 209 -2.95 -0.69 -11.40
N GLY A 210 -1.64 -0.76 -11.17
CA GLY A 210 -0.86 0.34 -10.59
C GLY A 210 -0.47 1.42 -11.60
N TYR A 211 -0.51 1.11 -12.91
CA TYR A 211 0.01 1.99 -13.94
C TYR A 211 -1.02 2.29 -15.02
N GLN A 212 -0.92 3.49 -15.54
CA GLN A 212 -1.61 3.89 -16.76
C GLN A 212 -0.64 3.77 -17.92
N THR A 213 -0.86 2.80 -18.80
CA THR A 213 -0.06 2.61 -19.99
C THR A 213 -0.77 3.19 -21.20
N ILE A 214 -0.02 3.95 -21.99
CA ILE A 214 -0.47 4.61 -23.22
C ILE A 214 0.51 4.25 -24.33
N LEU A 215 0.01 3.78 -25.45
CA LEU A 215 0.81 3.44 -26.62
C LEU A 215 0.33 4.25 -27.82
N SER A 216 1.26 4.88 -28.50
CA SER A 216 1.01 5.56 -29.77
C SER A 216 2.11 5.23 -30.79
N ILE A 217 1.86 5.53 -32.03
CA ILE A 217 2.82 5.32 -33.11
C ILE A 217 2.91 6.59 -33.95
N ASN A 218 4.12 7.01 -34.32
CA ASN A 218 4.39 8.13 -35.22
C ASN A 218 3.62 9.43 -34.89
N GLU A 219 3.41 9.72 -33.58
CA GLU A 219 2.63 10.86 -33.12
C GLU A 219 1.12 10.80 -33.45
N GLU A 220 0.63 9.66 -33.93
CA GLU A 220 -0.80 9.41 -34.08
C GLU A 220 -1.51 9.29 -32.72
N PRO A 221 -2.84 9.42 -32.65
CA PRO A 221 -3.59 9.16 -31.40
C PRO A 221 -3.25 7.79 -30.81
N CYS A 222 -3.45 7.61 -29.51
CA CYS A 222 -3.07 6.36 -28.85
C CYS A 222 -3.92 5.17 -29.34
N PHE A 223 -3.26 4.09 -29.80
CA PHE A 223 -3.92 2.84 -30.18
C PHE A 223 -4.22 1.93 -28.98
N TYR A 224 -3.53 2.15 -27.88
CA TYR A 224 -3.79 1.48 -26.62
C TYR A 224 -3.75 2.48 -25.47
N HIS A 225 -4.71 2.36 -24.58
CA HIS A 225 -4.80 3.12 -23.35
C HIS A 225 -5.39 2.20 -22.26
N SER A 226 -4.82 2.23 -21.03
CA SER A 226 -5.34 1.44 -19.90
C SER A 226 -6.80 1.77 -19.59
N ASP A 227 -7.20 3.03 -19.75
CA ASP A 227 -8.60 3.44 -19.75
C ASP A 227 -9.15 3.41 -21.18
N ARG A 228 -10.09 2.49 -21.43
CA ARG A 228 -10.67 2.28 -22.76
C ARG A 228 -11.34 3.52 -23.33
N SER A 229 -11.90 4.37 -22.47
CA SER A 229 -12.61 5.60 -22.90
C SER A 229 -11.68 6.63 -23.53
N LEU A 230 -10.37 6.54 -23.25
CA LEU A 230 -9.34 7.46 -23.75
C LEU A 230 -8.55 6.87 -24.94
N LYS A 231 -8.89 5.68 -25.41
CA LYS A 231 -8.30 5.11 -26.62
C LYS A 231 -8.69 5.99 -27.82
N GLY A 232 -7.74 6.30 -28.68
CA GLY A 232 -7.94 7.21 -29.82
C GLY A 232 -7.77 8.68 -29.48
N THR A 233 -7.49 9.04 -28.25
CA THR A 233 -7.17 10.43 -27.89
C THR A 233 -5.69 10.75 -28.18
N PRO A 234 -5.36 12.05 -28.36
CA PRO A 234 -3.96 12.46 -28.45
C PRO A 234 -3.17 12.08 -27.19
N VAL A 235 -1.89 11.84 -27.37
CA VAL A 235 -0.98 11.55 -26.25
C VAL A 235 -0.95 12.75 -25.28
N PRO A 236 -1.14 12.55 -23.97
CA PRO A 236 -1.23 13.65 -23.01
C PRO A 236 0.14 14.27 -22.63
N LEU A 237 1.16 14.06 -23.44
CA LEU A 237 2.54 14.52 -23.20
C LEU A 237 3.09 15.21 -24.44
N VAL A 238 3.87 16.27 -24.24
CA VAL A 238 4.69 16.85 -25.31
C VAL A 238 5.91 15.96 -25.50
N LEU A 239 5.93 15.20 -26.58
CA LEU A 239 7.07 14.38 -26.95
C LEU A 239 8.14 15.28 -27.58
N THR A 240 9.19 15.56 -26.83
CA THR A 240 10.23 16.52 -27.22
C THR A 240 11.28 15.93 -28.18
N SER A 241 11.24 14.65 -28.47
CA SER A 241 12.23 13.99 -29.32
C SER A 241 11.61 12.91 -30.20
N ARG A 242 11.93 12.98 -31.49
CA ARG A 242 11.62 11.94 -32.49
C ARG A 242 12.72 10.88 -32.62
N ALA A 243 13.63 10.82 -31.66
CA ALA A 243 14.74 9.86 -31.72
C ALA A 243 14.22 8.42 -31.64
N ALA A 244 14.71 7.57 -32.49
CA ALA A 244 14.40 6.13 -32.51
C ALA A 244 14.71 5.43 -31.16
N TYR A 245 15.60 6.02 -30.37
CA TYR A 245 15.97 5.58 -29.03
C TYR A 245 15.80 6.74 -28.06
N TYR A 246 14.59 6.92 -27.58
CA TYR A 246 14.28 7.90 -26.56
C TYR A 246 13.89 7.19 -25.26
N GLN A 247 14.45 7.66 -24.17
CA GLN A 247 14.10 7.19 -22.84
C GLN A 247 14.07 8.38 -21.91
N LEU A 248 12.93 8.60 -21.30
CA LEU A 248 12.71 9.60 -20.27
C LEU A 248 12.04 8.93 -19.08
N HIS A 249 12.56 9.14 -17.89
CA HIS A 249 11.94 8.68 -16.65
C HIS A 249 11.99 9.79 -15.61
N GLY A 250 11.01 9.82 -14.75
CA GLY A 250 10.93 10.82 -13.69
C GLY A 250 9.54 11.39 -13.51
N THR A 251 9.49 12.64 -13.11
CA THR A 251 8.24 13.38 -13.01
C THR A 251 7.92 13.97 -14.38
N LEU A 252 6.87 13.47 -15.00
CA LEU A 252 6.38 13.90 -16.30
C LEU A 252 5.30 14.96 -16.11
N THR A 253 5.34 16.02 -16.92
CA THR A 253 4.30 17.05 -16.95
C THR A 253 3.33 16.74 -18.08
N LEU A 254 2.07 16.52 -17.75
CA LEU A 254 1.02 16.27 -18.71
C LEU A 254 0.52 17.58 -19.33
N LEU A 255 -0.17 17.48 -20.46
CA LEU A 255 -0.74 18.65 -21.18
C LEU A 255 -1.79 19.42 -20.35
N ASP A 256 -2.43 18.77 -19.39
CA ASP A 256 -3.36 19.39 -18.44
C ASP A 256 -2.66 20.15 -17.30
N GLY A 257 -1.32 20.17 -17.29
CA GLY A 257 -0.51 20.81 -16.26
C GLY A 257 -0.31 19.95 -15.01
N SER A 258 -0.89 18.75 -14.93
CA SER A 258 -0.64 17.83 -13.83
C SER A 258 0.73 17.17 -13.95
N HIS A 259 1.26 16.73 -12.80
CA HIS A 259 2.53 16.00 -12.73
C HIS A 259 2.26 14.56 -12.35
N SER A 260 2.93 13.63 -13.00
CA SER A 260 2.86 12.20 -12.68
C SER A 260 4.26 11.58 -12.74
N ILE A 261 4.50 10.59 -11.91
CA ILE A 261 5.71 9.79 -11.99
C ILE A 261 5.51 8.77 -13.10
N GLY A 262 6.47 8.70 -14.02
CA GLY A 262 6.34 7.78 -15.13
C GLY A 262 7.64 7.60 -15.91
N ALA A 263 7.52 6.79 -16.95
CA ALA A 263 8.58 6.55 -17.91
C ALA A 263 8.02 6.59 -19.34
N VAL A 264 8.82 7.10 -20.25
CA VAL A 264 8.54 7.12 -21.69
C VAL A 264 9.71 6.46 -22.40
N THR A 265 9.44 5.46 -23.21
CA THR A 265 10.44 4.85 -24.07
C THR A 265 9.92 4.74 -25.50
N THR A 266 10.83 4.64 -26.43
CA THR A 266 10.53 4.35 -27.83
C THR A 266 10.92 2.93 -28.19
N LEU A 267 10.17 2.36 -29.11
CA LEU A 267 10.43 1.09 -29.75
C LEU A 267 10.31 1.27 -31.26
N VAL A 268 11.34 0.89 -31.99
CA VAL A 268 11.27 0.75 -33.45
C VAL A 268 11.03 -0.73 -33.75
N PRO A 269 9.86 -1.11 -34.32
CA PRO A 269 9.60 -2.48 -34.70
C PRO A 269 10.61 -2.98 -35.76
N TYR A 270 10.85 -4.27 -35.77
CA TYR A 270 11.81 -4.87 -36.68
C TYR A 270 11.50 -4.57 -38.15
N CYS A 271 12.50 -4.22 -38.91
CA CYS A 271 12.42 -3.83 -40.34
C CYS A 271 11.43 -2.69 -40.64
N SER A 272 11.10 -1.83 -39.68
CA SER A 272 10.27 -0.66 -39.89
C SER A 272 11.02 0.63 -39.55
N SER A 273 10.59 1.74 -40.12
CA SER A 273 11.03 3.09 -39.74
C SER A 273 10.08 3.76 -38.72
N ASP A 274 9.00 3.07 -38.36
CA ASP A 274 7.98 3.60 -37.48
C ASP A 274 8.45 3.56 -36.02
N THR A 275 8.02 4.53 -35.24
CA THR A 275 8.39 4.65 -33.85
C THR A 275 7.17 4.52 -32.96
N VAL A 276 7.15 3.48 -32.12
CA VAL A 276 6.14 3.29 -31.09
C VAL A 276 6.58 3.98 -29.81
N TYR A 277 5.74 4.85 -29.28
CA TYR A 277 5.93 5.50 -27.99
C TYR A 277 5.21 4.70 -26.92
N ILE A 278 5.93 4.36 -25.86
CA ILE A 278 5.46 3.60 -24.73
C ILE A 278 5.53 4.52 -23.51
N ILE A 279 4.39 4.87 -22.97
CA ILE A 279 4.25 5.78 -21.85
C ILE A 279 3.63 5.02 -20.70
N THR A 280 4.28 5.00 -19.56
CA THR A 280 3.78 4.39 -18.33
C THR A 280 3.74 5.45 -17.23
N LEU A 281 2.56 5.72 -16.69
CA LEU A 281 2.31 6.69 -15.63
C LEU A 281 1.83 5.96 -14.38
N ASP A 282 2.39 6.28 -13.24
CA ASP A 282 1.93 5.77 -11.95
C ASP A 282 0.85 6.68 -11.37
N ARG A 283 -0.38 6.18 -11.31
CA ARG A 283 -1.54 6.95 -10.82
C ARG A 283 -1.49 7.21 -9.32
N THR A 284 -0.83 6.37 -8.59
CA THR A 284 -0.89 6.34 -7.12
C THR A 284 0.36 6.88 -6.45
N ALA A 285 1.48 6.88 -7.16
CA ALA A 285 2.77 7.24 -6.62
C ALA A 285 2.78 8.61 -5.95
N GLN A 286 2.23 9.63 -6.62
CA GLN A 286 2.25 10.99 -6.10
C GLN A 286 1.40 11.15 -4.83
N ALA A 287 0.21 10.54 -4.81
CA ALA A 287 -0.65 10.53 -3.63
C ALA A 287 0.02 9.76 -2.48
N THR A 288 0.61 8.61 -2.79
CA THR A 288 1.29 7.77 -1.78
C THR A 288 2.52 8.46 -1.23
N ILE A 289 3.34 9.11 -2.07
CA ILE A 289 4.49 9.90 -1.64
C ILE A 289 4.02 11.04 -0.74
N PHE A 290 2.97 11.75 -1.14
CA PHE A 290 2.41 12.85 -0.35
C PHE A 290 1.92 12.36 1.01
N HIS A 291 1.08 11.33 1.06
CA HIS A 291 0.54 10.78 2.31
C HIS A 291 1.64 10.21 3.20
N THR A 292 2.59 9.51 2.62
CA THR A 292 3.72 8.95 3.37
C THR A 292 4.62 10.04 3.92
N THR A 293 4.95 11.04 3.11
CA THR A 293 5.77 12.18 3.54
C THR A 293 5.06 13.00 4.62
N LEU A 294 3.75 13.19 4.48
CA LEU A 294 2.92 13.85 5.48
C LEU A 294 2.89 13.05 6.80
N ALA A 295 2.70 11.74 6.72
CA ALA A 295 2.71 10.87 7.91
C ALA A 295 4.05 10.92 8.64
N TYR A 296 5.17 10.90 7.90
CA TYR A 296 6.50 11.07 8.48
C TYR A 296 6.72 12.47 9.03
N GLY A 297 6.22 13.49 8.35
CA GLY A 297 6.25 14.87 8.85
C GLY A 297 5.52 15.00 10.19
N LEU A 298 4.35 14.39 10.30
CA LEU A 298 3.59 14.34 11.57
C LEU A 298 4.33 13.55 12.65
N LEU A 299 4.97 12.45 12.30
CA LEU A 299 5.80 11.67 13.23
C LEU A 299 7.01 12.46 13.73
N VAL A 300 7.70 13.16 12.84
CA VAL A 300 8.83 14.04 13.18
C VAL A 300 8.35 15.19 14.06
N ALA A 301 7.20 15.79 13.73
CA ALA A 301 6.59 16.83 14.53
C ALA A 301 6.20 16.32 15.93
N ALA A 302 5.61 15.15 16.03
CA ALA A 302 5.27 14.52 17.31
C ALA A 302 6.53 14.18 18.13
N ALA A 303 7.56 13.62 17.47
CA ALA A 303 8.85 13.31 18.11
C ALA A 303 9.58 14.55 18.59
N PHE A 304 9.35 15.70 17.98
CA PHE A 304 9.89 16.99 18.41
C PHE A 304 9.02 17.63 19.51
N CYS A 305 7.71 17.73 19.28
CA CYS A 305 6.80 18.46 20.17
C CYS A 305 6.61 17.73 21.51
N LEU A 306 6.53 16.40 21.51
CA LEU A 306 6.27 15.65 22.73
C LEU A 306 7.40 15.75 23.74
N PRO A 307 8.67 15.50 23.39
CA PRO A 307 9.78 15.70 24.32
C PRO A 307 9.94 17.15 24.74
N PHE A 308 9.72 18.10 23.81
CA PHE A 308 9.78 19.52 24.12
C PHE A 308 8.71 19.92 25.14
N LEU A 309 7.48 19.46 24.94
CA LEU A 309 6.37 19.71 25.87
C LEU A 309 6.66 19.10 27.25
N LEU A 310 7.09 17.84 27.27
CA LEU A 310 7.45 17.14 28.52
C LEU A 310 8.59 17.84 29.24
N PHE A 311 9.63 18.24 28.48
CA PHE A 311 10.75 18.96 29.07
C PHE A 311 10.36 20.37 29.52
N TYR A 312 9.50 21.08 28.78
CA TYR A 312 8.98 22.38 29.19
C TYR A 312 8.17 22.27 30.48
N LEU A 313 7.29 21.27 30.57
CA LEU A 313 6.51 21.01 31.78
C LEU A 313 7.42 20.64 32.96
N PHE A 314 8.40 19.76 32.70
CA PHE A 314 9.42 19.41 33.69
C PHE A 314 10.24 20.63 34.12
N SER A 315 10.73 21.41 33.18
CA SER A 315 11.52 22.63 33.45
C SER A 315 10.73 23.65 34.26
N ARG A 316 9.43 23.84 33.93
CA ARG A 316 8.53 24.70 34.69
C ARG A 316 8.31 24.19 36.10
N TYR A 317 8.03 22.90 36.23
CA TYR A 317 7.88 22.24 37.52
C TYR A 317 9.14 22.37 38.38
N PHE A 318 10.30 22.01 37.79
CA PHE A 318 11.59 22.08 38.46
C PHE A 318 11.98 23.50 38.86
N SER A 319 11.80 24.46 37.94
CA SER A 319 12.08 25.88 38.23
C SER A 319 11.16 26.44 39.32
N ALA A 320 9.88 26.06 39.32
CA ALA A 320 8.95 26.47 40.36
C ALA A 320 9.41 25.95 41.73
N ARG A 321 9.89 24.71 41.78
CA ARG A 321 10.42 24.11 43.02
C ARG A 321 11.69 24.82 43.53
N ILE A 322 12.59 25.18 42.63
CA ILE A 322 13.78 25.95 43.01
C ILE A 322 13.40 27.33 43.55
N VAL A 323 12.41 27.99 42.95
CA VAL A 323 11.94 29.30 43.44
C VAL A 323 11.28 29.11 44.83
N THR A 324 10.53 28.05 45.03
CA THR A 324 9.92 27.71 46.30
C THR A 324 11.00 27.46 47.36
N LEU A 325 12.03 26.64 47.05
CA LEU A 325 13.16 26.39 47.93
C LEU A 325 13.89 27.70 48.31
N ARG A 326 14.20 28.53 47.30
CA ARG A 326 14.85 29.84 47.53
C ARG A 326 14.03 30.73 48.45
N ASN A 327 12.70 30.78 48.22
CA ASN A 327 11.79 31.58 49.03
C ASN A 327 11.71 31.05 50.48
N ALA A 328 11.69 29.72 50.65
CA ALA A 328 11.71 29.10 51.97
C ALA A 328 13.01 29.41 52.72
N ILE A 329 14.16 29.32 52.05
CA ILE A 329 15.47 29.68 52.63
C ILE A 329 15.48 31.19 53.02
N HIS A 330 14.93 32.04 52.16
CA HIS A 330 14.89 33.48 52.39
C HIS A 330 13.96 33.82 53.58
N GLN A 331 12.79 33.16 53.68
CA GLN A 331 11.85 33.32 54.79
C GLN A 331 12.47 32.85 56.12
N ALA A 332 13.06 31.64 56.11
CA ALA A 332 13.77 31.10 57.27
C ALA A 332 14.94 32.00 57.73
N GLY A 333 15.72 32.57 56.79
CA GLY A 333 16.78 33.52 57.04
C GLY A 333 16.34 34.87 57.62
N HIS A 334 15.05 35.22 57.48
CA HIS A 334 14.43 36.42 58.06
C HIS A 334 13.62 36.13 59.33
N GLY A 335 13.72 34.91 59.85
CA GLY A 335 13.04 34.55 61.13
C GLY A 335 11.57 34.16 60.97
N ASP A 336 11.06 34.09 59.73
CA ASP A 336 9.71 33.57 59.48
C ASP A 336 9.82 32.06 59.29
N TYR A 337 9.52 31.29 60.31
CA TYR A 337 9.56 29.83 60.33
C TYR A 337 8.27 29.19 59.84
N HIS A 338 7.28 29.96 59.40
CA HIS A 338 6.07 29.47 58.73
C HIS A 338 6.33 29.28 57.25
N ILE A 339 7.28 28.40 56.93
CA ILE A 339 7.56 28.00 55.55
C ILE A 339 6.49 27.06 55.05
N ILE A 340 6.27 27.07 53.73
CA ILE A 340 5.28 26.26 53.04
C ILE A 340 5.42 24.79 53.47
N ASP A 341 4.33 24.20 53.97
CA ASP A 341 4.31 22.82 54.49
C ASP A 341 4.53 21.75 53.41
N HIS A 342 4.40 22.12 52.15
CA HIS A 342 4.48 21.19 51.02
C HIS A 342 5.53 21.59 49.99
N PHE A 343 6.62 20.82 49.95
CA PHE A 343 7.59 20.81 48.85
C PHE A 343 7.51 19.45 48.14
N GLN A 344 6.95 19.47 46.92
CA GLN A 344 6.70 18.25 46.15
C GLN A 344 7.97 17.76 45.43
N GLY A 345 8.33 16.49 45.56
CA GLY A 345 9.44 15.84 44.87
C GLY A 345 10.27 14.92 45.77
N ASN A 346 11.03 13.99 45.18
CA ASN A 346 11.92 13.05 45.87
C ASN A 346 13.34 13.07 45.29
N ASP A 347 13.78 14.24 44.89
CA ASP A 347 15.09 14.48 44.33
C ASP A 347 15.98 15.28 45.33
N GLU A 348 17.18 15.58 44.90
CA GLU A 348 18.15 16.34 45.68
C GLU A 348 17.60 17.69 46.18
N LEU A 349 16.63 18.25 45.46
CA LEU A 349 15.95 19.48 45.89
C LEU A 349 14.99 19.23 47.07
N SER A 350 14.36 18.05 47.07
CA SER A 350 13.49 17.65 48.20
C SER A 350 14.34 17.33 49.43
N GLU A 351 15.48 16.73 49.21
CA GLU A 351 16.47 16.45 50.25
C GLU A 351 16.99 17.76 50.87
N ALA A 352 17.43 18.72 50.01
CA ALA A 352 17.85 20.06 50.46
C ALA A 352 16.74 20.84 51.19
N PHE A 353 15.49 20.64 50.75
CA PHE A 353 14.33 21.23 51.43
C PHE A 353 14.05 20.48 52.75
N GLY A 354 14.23 19.15 52.75
CA GLY A 354 14.13 18.31 53.98
C GLY A 354 15.18 18.73 54.99
N ASP A 355 16.41 18.94 54.56
CA ASP A 355 17.50 19.42 55.44
C ASP A 355 17.20 20.84 55.98
N LEU A 356 16.67 21.72 55.11
CA LEU A 356 16.22 23.03 55.58
C LEU A 356 15.09 22.90 56.61
N LYS A 357 14.14 21.99 56.37
CA LYS A 357 13.04 21.73 57.30
C LYS A 357 13.52 21.10 58.62
N ILE A 358 14.50 20.21 58.54
CA ILE A 358 15.18 19.62 59.70
C ILE A 358 15.92 20.73 60.45
N MET A 359 16.69 21.57 59.74
CA MET A 359 17.40 22.69 60.29
C MET A 359 16.45 23.71 60.98
N ILE A 360 15.35 24.05 60.29
CA ILE A 360 14.30 24.87 60.88
C ILE A 360 13.66 24.20 62.05
N LYS A 361 13.48 22.91 62.00
CA LYS A 361 12.96 22.10 63.07
C LYS A 361 13.95 21.97 64.25
N GLU A 362 15.23 21.75 64.00
CA GLU A 362 16.25 21.82 65.05
C GLU A 362 16.29 23.19 65.68
N ILE A 363 16.03 24.24 64.89
CA ILE A 363 15.88 25.60 65.42
C ILE A 363 14.57 25.74 66.19
N GLN A 364 13.47 25.09 65.68
CA GLN A 364 12.18 25.08 66.36
C GLN A 364 12.03 24.00 67.42
N GLU A 365 12.85 22.86 67.34
CA GLU A 365 12.80 21.75 68.30
C GLU A 365 13.26 22.11 69.70
N LYS A 366 13.89 23.19 69.79
CA LYS A 366 13.91 23.82 71.08
C LYS A 366 12.52 24.44 71.43
N GLN A 367 11.55 24.35 70.52
CA GLN A 367 10.25 24.98 70.72
C GLN A 367 9.00 24.09 70.53
N ALA A 368 9.01 23.00 69.90
CA ALA A 368 7.86 22.05 69.86
C ALA A 368 8.00 20.93 68.80
N GLU A 369 7.59 19.75 69.16
CA GLU A 369 7.73 18.41 68.49
C GLU A 369 7.08 18.21 67.11
N VAL A 370 7.74 17.53 66.44
CA VAL A 370 7.91 16.56 65.36
C VAL A 370 6.68 15.71 65.00
N TYR A 371 5.78 16.05 64.21
CA TYR A 371 4.83 15.00 63.77
C TYR A 371 4.34 15.03 62.31
N ARG A 372 4.76 15.89 61.46
CA ARG A 372 4.11 15.99 60.14
C ARG A 372 4.93 15.72 58.89
N ALA A 373 6.17 15.24 59.00
CA ALA A 373 7.08 15.11 57.85
C ALA A 373 7.02 13.79 57.05
N GLN A 374 6.46 12.73 57.61
CA GLN A 374 6.60 11.37 57.03
C GLN A 374 5.54 10.95 55.96
N LEU A 375 4.42 11.66 55.86
CA LEU A 375 3.32 11.21 54.98
C LEU A 375 3.44 11.65 53.52
N THR A 376 4.32 12.61 53.22
CA THR A 376 4.38 13.22 51.90
C THR A 376 5.28 12.45 50.91
N GLU A 377 6.22 11.68 51.47
CA GLU A 377 7.29 11.02 50.66
C GLU A 377 6.80 9.82 49.85
N GLN A 378 5.81 9.07 50.36
CA GLN A 378 5.35 7.85 49.65
C GLN A 378 4.48 8.10 48.43
N THR A 379 3.81 9.24 48.37
CA THR A 379 2.89 9.53 47.25
C THR A 379 3.63 9.88 45.95
N LEU A 380 4.86 10.37 46.08
CA LEU A 380 5.65 10.86 44.97
C LEU A 380 6.44 9.75 44.24
N LEU A 381 6.79 8.70 44.98
CA LEU A 381 7.49 7.55 44.40
C LEU A 381 6.64 6.81 43.36
N ASN A 382 5.34 6.74 43.61
CA ASN A 382 4.41 6.07 42.70
C ASN A 382 4.20 6.83 41.37
N GLN A 383 4.25 8.17 41.42
CA GLN A 383 4.09 8.98 40.20
C GLN A 383 5.31 8.95 39.27
N GLN A 384 6.50 8.86 39.88
CA GLN A 384 7.75 8.79 39.11
C GLN A 384 7.88 7.44 38.38
N GLN A 385 7.51 6.34 39.04
CA GLN A 385 7.51 5.00 38.41
C GLN A 385 6.50 4.91 37.23
N GLU A 386 5.40 5.58 37.30
CA GLU A 386 4.39 5.58 36.21
C GLU A 386 4.88 6.38 34.99
N MET A 387 5.66 7.44 35.20
CA MET A 387 6.28 8.20 34.10
C MET A 387 7.44 7.45 33.43
N GLU A 388 8.29 6.78 34.19
CA GLU A 388 9.36 5.94 33.63
C GLU A 388 8.82 4.80 32.78
N PHE A 389 7.71 4.21 33.20
CA PHE A 389 7.04 3.16 32.42
C PHE A 389 6.50 3.68 31.08
N LYS A 390 5.93 4.88 31.08
CA LYS A 390 5.43 5.54 29.84
C LYS A 390 6.56 5.93 28.89
N LEU A 391 7.70 6.34 29.40
CA LEU A 391 8.90 6.65 28.61
C LEU A 391 9.51 5.42 27.96
N LEU A 392 9.60 4.31 28.69
CA LEU A 392 10.11 3.04 28.16
C LEU A 392 9.21 2.45 27.07
N ALA A 393 7.90 2.57 27.22
CA ALA A 393 6.94 2.13 26.20
C ALA A 393 7.04 2.93 24.88
N SER A 394 7.50 4.20 24.94
CA SER A 394 7.65 5.06 23.74
C SER A 394 8.91 4.77 22.91
N GLN A 395 9.85 3.97 23.46
CA GLN A 395 11.13 3.67 22.78
C GLN A 395 11.04 2.56 21.72
N ILE A 396 9.92 1.83 21.65
CA ILE A 396 9.69 0.93 20.52
C ILE A 396 9.38 1.80 19.31
N ASN A 397 10.34 1.94 18.41
CA ASN A 397 10.15 2.72 17.19
C ASN A 397 9.28 1.94 16.18
N PRO A 398 7.96 2.21 16.11
CA PRO A 398 7.06 1.47 15.21
C PRO A 398 7.46 1.63 13.74
N HIS A 399 8.03 2.77 13.43
CA HIS A 399 8.45 3.16 12.10
C HIS A 399 9.57 2.28 11.52
N PHE A 400 10.56 1.91 12.34
CA PHE A 400 11.60 0.99 11.91
C PHE A 400 11.03 -0.39 11.53
N LEU A 401 10.10 -0.90 12.32
CA LEU A 401 9.46 -2.19 12.05
C LEU A 401 8.66 -2.14 10.73
N TYR A 402 7.91 -1.07 10.48
CA TYR A 402 7.15 -0.94 9.24
C TYR A 402 8.04 -0.83 8.02
N ASN A 403 9.09 -0.04 8.07
CA ASN A 403 10.02 0.11 6.96
C ASN A 403 10.75 -1.19 6.64
N THR A 404 11.10 -1.94 7.67
CA THR A 404 11.75 -3.25 7.49
C THR A 404 10.80 -4.23 6.81
N LEU A 405 9.56 -4.32 7.30
CA LEU A 405 8.54 -5.18 6.70
C LEU A 405 8.20 -4.76 5.27
N GLU A 406 8.08 -3.47 5.01
CA GLU A 406 7.79 -2.96 3.67
C GLU A 406 8.94 -3.24 2.70
N THR A 407 10.17 -3.08 3.16
CA THR A 407 11.37 -3.43 2.38
C THR A 407 11.39 -4.93 2.04
N ILE A 408 11.08 -5.78 3.02
CA ILE A 408 11.01 -7.24 2.81
C ILE A 408 9.85 -7.58 1.85
N ARG A 409 8.69 -6.95 2.02
CA ARG A 409 7.53 -7.10 1.14
C ARG A 409 7.89 -6.76 -0.31
N MET A 410 8.57 -5.64 -0.51
CA MET A 410 8.98 -5.20 -1.85
C MET A 410 10.00 -6.15 -2.47
N LYS A 411 10.98 -6.63 -1.69
CA LYS A 411 11.91 -7.67 -2.14
C LYS A 411 11.20 -8.96 -2.54
N ALA A 412 10.23 -9.40 -1.76
CA ALA A 412 9.43 -10.58 -2.09
C ALA A 412 8.60 -10.36 -3.37
N PHE A 413 8.03 -9.18 -3.54
CA PHE A 413 7.24 -8.82 -4.71
C PHE A 413 8.10 -8.76 -5.99
N THR A 414 9.28 -8.11 -5.93
CA THR A 414 10.24 -8.07 -7.05
C THR A 414 10.83 -9.44 -7.40
N ALA A 415 10.95 -10.33 -6.43
CA ALA A 415 11.36 -11.71 -6.64
C ALA A 415 10.23 -12.60 -7.22
N GLY A 416 9.07 -12.02 -7.54
CA GLY A 416 7.92 -12.74 -8.10
C GLY A 416 7.12 -13.54 -7.04
N ASN A 417 7.51 -13.49 -5.79
CA ASN A 417 6.87 -14.26 -4.73
C ASN A 417 5.69 -13.48 -4.12
N ARG A 418 4.55 -13.52 -4.83
CA ARG A 418 3.34 -12.79 -4.46
C ARG A 418 2.76 -13.22 -3.11
N ASP A 419 2.87 -14.48 -2.76
CA ASP A 419 2.34 -15.02 -1.52
C ASP A 419 3.12 -14.51 -0.32
N VAL A 420 4.45 -14.48 -0.39
CA VAL A 420 5.30 -13.89 0.64
C VAL A 420 5.05 -12.38 0.76
N ALA A 421 4.91 -11.67 -0.35
CA ALA A 421 4.59 -10.25 -0.32
C ALA A 421 3.22 -9.98 0.33
N LYS A 422 2.22 -10.82 0.07
CA LYS A 422 0.90 -10.76 0.69
C LYS A 422 0.97 -11.06 2.19
N ALA A 423 1.72 -12.08 2.58
CA ALA A 423 1.93 -12.44 3.99
C ALA A 423 2.58 -11.28 4.77
N ILE A 424 3.63 -10.67 4.24
CA ILE A 424 4.32 -9.54 4.88
C ILE A 424 3.39 -8.32 4.97
N LYS A 425 2.56 -8.07 3.96
CA LYS A 425 1.55 -7.00 4.00
C LYS A 425 0.56 -7.21 5.16
N LEU A 426 0.07 -8.42 5.31
CA LEU A 426 -0.86 -8.77 6.39
C LEU A 426 -0.17 -8.69 7.76
N LEU A 427 1.08 -9.18 7.86
CA LEU A 427 1.88 -9.07 9.09
C LEU A 427 2.11 -7.59 9.48
N GLY A 428 2.45 -6.75 8.50
CA GLY A 428 2.56 -5.30 8.72
C GLY A 428 1.26 -4.68 9.21
N LYS A 429 0.11 -5.12 8.66
CA LYS A 429 -1.22 -4.68 9.11
C LYS A 429 -1.50 -5.14 10.56
N SER A 430 -1.15 -6.37 10.88
CA SER A 430 -1.29 -6.93 12.22
C SER A 430 -0.43 -6.19 13.25
N LEU A 431 0.85 -6.01 12.94
CA LEU A 431 1.80 -5.30 13.80
C LEU A 431 1.37 -3.85 14.06
N ARG A 432 0.87 -3.18 13.03
CA ARG A 432 0.32 -1.83 13.15
C ARG A 432 -0.82 -1.77 14.17
N TYR A 433 -1.76 -2.69 14.05
CA TYR A 433 -2.89 -2.74 14.98
C TYR A 433 -2.41 -2.90 16.43
N VAL A 434 -1.47 -3.83 16.68
CA VAL A 434 -0.91 -4.06 18.03
C VAL A 434 -0.24 -2.79 18.56
N LEU A 435 0.64 -2.16 17.77
CA LEU A 435 1.41 -0.98 18.21
C LEU A 435 0.52 0.26 18.40
N GLU A 436 -0.49 0.47 17.55
CA GLU A 436 -1.43 1.59 17.68
C GLU A 436 -2.36 1.44 18.88
N ASN A 437 -2.65 0.20 19.29
CA ASN A 437 -3.62 -0.07 20.36
C ASN A 437 -2.96 -0.49 21.69
N THR A 438 -1.62 -0.66 21.73
CA THR A 438 -0.89 -0.91 22.98
C THR A 438 -0.95 0.34 23.86
N GLY A 439 -1.63 0.23 25.01
CA GLY A 439 -1.80 1.32 25.97
C GLY A 439 -3.04 2.19 25.74
N THR A 440 -3.89 1.89 24.76
CA THR A 440 -5.20 2.51 24.62
C THR A 440 -6.23 1.82 25.53
N ALA A 441 -7.14 2.59 26.10
CA ALA A 441 -8.17 2.04 26.99
C ALA A 441 -9.24 1.24 26.21
N SER A 442 -9.50 1.57 24.95
CA SER A 442 -10.51 0.90 24.11
C SER A 442 -10.20 1.05 22.62
N THR A 443 -10.79 0.17 21.84
CA THR A 443 -10.81 0.22 20.36
C THR A 443 -12.22 -0.14 19.87
N THR A 444 -12.53 0.12 18.59
CA THR A 444 -13.82 -0.28 18.03
C THR A 444 -13.86 -1.77 17.73
N LEU A 445 -15.02 -2.38 17.85
CA LEU A 445 -15.23 -3.78 17.48
C LEU A 445 -14.88 -4.03 16.00
N ASP A 446 -15.15 -3.07 15.13
CA ASP A 446 -14.76 -3.14 13.72
C ASP A 446 -13.26 -3.32 13.52
N ARG A 447 -12.45 -2.53 14.23
CA ARG A 447 -10.98 -2.64 14.20
C ARG A 447 -10.49 -3.98 14.73
N GLU A 448 -11.09 -4.45 15.82
CA GLU A 448 -10.76 -5.76 16.39
C GLU A 448 -11.12 -6.89 15.41
N LEU A 449 -12.29 -6.84 14.79
CA LEU A 449 -12.72 -7.79 13.77
C LEU A 449 -11.84 -7.74 12.51
N SER A 450 -11.45 -6.55 12.07
CA SER A 450 -10.49 -6.38 10.96
C SER A 450 -9.10 -6.93 11.29
N TYR A 451 -8.69 -6.85 12.54
CA TYR A 451 -7.46 -7.47 13.01
C TYR A 451 -7.57 -9.00 13.02
N ILE A 452 -8.68 -9.54 13.52
CA ILE A 452 -8.99 -10.98 13.49
C ILE A 452 -9.04 -11.50 12.06
N ASP A 453 -9.71 -10.79 11.15
CA ASP A 453 -9.74 -11.12 9.73
C ASP A 453 -8.33 -11.17 9.12
N THR A 454 -7.49 -10.21 9.51
CA THR A 454 -6.08 -10.16 9.10
C THR A 454 -5.31 -11.37 9.63
N TYR A 455 -5.50 -11.72 10.90
CA TYR A 455 -4.88 -12.87 11.54
C TYR A 455 -5.29 -14.18 10.83
N LEU A 456 -6.60 -14.39 10.63
CA LEU A 456 -7.14 -15.57 9.96
C LEU A 456 -6.70 -15.66 8.49
N SER A 457 -6.56 -14.51 7.83
CA SER A 457 -5.99 -14.43 6.48
C SER A 457 -4.53 -14.86 6.42
N ILE A 458 -3.72 -14.53 7.43
CA ILE A 458 -2.33 -15.01 7.57
C ILE A 458 -2.32 -16.53 7.76
N GLN A 459 -3.19 -17.05 8.63
CA GLN A 459 -3.29 -18.49 8.86
C GLN A 459 -3.74 -19.23 7.59
N ARG A 460 -4.67 -18.66 6.83
CA ARG A 460 -5.08 -19.23 5.54
C ARG A 460 -3.95 -19.24 4.50
N LEU A 461 -3.06 -18.26 4.50
CA LEU A 461 -1.86 -18.28 3.66
C LEU A 461 -0.89 -19.38 4.05
N ARG A 462 -0.80 -19.71 5.35
CA ARG A 462 0.08 -20.76 5.88
C ARG A 462 -0.47 -22.16 5.62
N PHE A 463 -1.78 -22.37 5.79
CA PHE A 463 -2.43 -23.69 5.77
C PHE A 463 -3.28 -23.94 4.52
N GLY A 464 -3.39 -22.96 3.63
CA GLY A 464 -4.13 -23.08 2.36
C GLY A 464 -5.62 -23.33 2.56
N ASP A 465 -6.18 -24.21 1.72
CA ASP A 465 -7.59 -24.56 1.73
C ASP A 465 -8.00 -25.50 2.89
N GLN A 466 -7.06 -25.83 3.77
CA GLN A 466 -7.33 -26.63 4.97
C GLN A 466 -8.05 -25.82 6.05
N VAL A 467 -8.07 -24.49 5.94
CA VAL A 467 -8.70 -23.60 6.92
C VAL A 467 -9.68 -22.66 6.23
N SER A 468 -10.90 -22.65 6.73
CA SER A 468 -11.94 -21.70 6.34
C SER A 468 -12.49 -20.96 7.55
N TYR A 469 -12.94 -19.75 7.35
CA TYR A 469 -13.61 -19.00 8.39
C TYR A 469 -14.77 -18.17 7.83
N VAL A 470 -15.77 -17.96 8.67
CA VAL A 470 -16.96 -17.18 8.34
C VAL A 470 -17.19 -16.14 9.43
N LEU A 471 -17.34 -14.89 9.01
CA LEU A 471 -17.84 -13.82 9.86
C LEU A 471 -19.31 -13.58 9.55
N ASP A 472 -20.16 -13.85 10.53
CA ASP A 472 -21.61 -13.68 10.44
C ASP A 472 -22.06 -12.48 11.29
N ILE A 473 -22.13 -11.32 10.65
CA ILE A 473 -22.52 -10.06 11.26
C ILE A 473 -23.84 -9.61 10.63
N PRO A 474 -24.94 -9.56 11.38
CA PRO A 474 -26.21 -9.03 10.88
C PRO A 474 -26.07 -7.58 10.42
N SER A 475 -26.67 -7.22 9.30
CA SER A 475 -26.61 -5.87 8.71
C SER A 475 -27.16 -4.75 9.62
N GLN A 476 -27.88 -5.10 10.66
CA GLN A 476 -28.42 -4.17 11.67
C GLN A 476 -27.38 -3.78 12.72
N ILE A 477 -26.31 -4.58 12.89
CA ILE A 477 -25.23 -4.30 13.85
C ILE A 477 -24.13 -3.57 13.11
N LYS A 478 -23.81 -2.37 13.57
CA LYS A 478 -22.67 -1.59 13.09
C LYS A 478 -21.51 -1.77 14.06
N PRO A 479 -20.47 -2.57 13.72
CA PRO A 479 -19.36 -2.83 14.64
C PRO A 479 -18.58 -1.58 15.04
N GLU A 480 -18.66 -0.53 14.24
CA GLU A 480 -18.03 0.78 14.49
C GLU A 480 -18.59 1.46 15.75
N ASP A 481 -19.86 1.19 16.09
CA ASP A 481 -20.57 1.82 17.19
C ASP A 481 -20.23 1.16 18.55
N TYR A 482 -19.49 0.05 18.57
CA TYR A 482 -19.19 -0.70 19.78
C TYR A 482 -17.71 -0.59 20.15
N GLN A 483 -17.45 -0.18 21.40
CA GLN A 483 -16.12 -0.12 21.97
C GLN A 483 -15.76 -1.42 22.68
N ILE A 484 -14.53 -1.90 22.51
CA ILE A 484 -14.02 -3.14 23.08
C ILE A 484 -12.57 -2.95 23.55
N LEU A 485 -12.12 -3.77 24.49
CA LEU A 485 -10.70 -3.80 24.85
C LEU A 485 -9.86 -4.28 23.65
N PRO A 486 -8.76 -3.59 23.34
CA PRO A 486 -7.85 -4.07 22.31
C PRO A 486 -7.34 -5.49 22.61
N LEU A 487 -7.19 -6.29 21.57
CA LEU A 487 -6.65 -7.66 21.64
C LEU A 487 -7.48 -8.61 22.52
N LEU A 488 -8.76 -8.30 22.75
CA LEU A 488 -9.64 -9.13 23.58
C LEU A 488 -10.09 -10.41 22.84
N LEU A 489 -10.39 -10.30 21.55
CA LEU A 489 -10.86 -11.42 20.75
C LEU A 489 -9.71 -12.30 20.27
N GLN A 490 -8.52 -11.75 20.13
CA GLN A 490 -7.35 -12.46 19.62
C GLN A 490 -7.04 -13.74 20.38
N PRO A 491 -6.88 -13.77 21.72
CA PRO A 491 -6.54 -15.00 22.42
C PRO A 491 -7.57 -16.11 22.25
N VAL A 492 -8.84 -15.71 22.07
CA VAL A 492 -9.94 -16.66 21.87
C VAL A 492 -9.88 -17.27 20.48
N VAL A 493 -9.61 -16.45 19.45
CA VAL A 493 -9.46 -16.93 18.08
C VAL A 493 -8.17 -17.73 17.91
N GLU A 494 -7.09 -17.33 18.57
CA GLU A 494 -5.84 -18.08 18.60
C GLU A 494 -6.02 -19.46 19.22
N ASN A 495 -6.75 -19.55 20.33
CA ASN A 495 -7.06 -20.83 20.95
C ASN A 495 -7.95 -21.72 20.05
N ALA A 496 -8.98 -21.13 19.42
CA ALA A 496 -9.81 -21.85 18.47
C ALA A 496 -8.99 -22.36 17.28
N PHE A 497 -7.98 -21.62 16.85
CA PHE A 497 -7.08 -22.02 15.77
C PHE A 497 -6.08 -23.09 16.23
N SER A 498 -5.30 -22.83 17.28
CA SER A 498 -4.18 -23.69 17.70
C SER A 498 -4.63 -25.00 18.30
N HIS A 499 -5.71 -24.98 19.06
CA HIS A 499 -6.23 -26.19 19.74
C HIS A 499 -7.39 -26.85 18.99
N GLY A 500 -8.11 -26.08 18.14
CA GLY A 500 -9.21 -26.62 17.37
C GLY A 500 -8.80 -27.26 16.03
N LEU A 501 -7.80 -26.67 15.36
CA LEU A 501 -7.54 -26.98 13.96
C LEU A 501 -6.14 -27.55 13.67
N GLU A 502 -5.15 -27.27 14.50
CA GLU A 502 -3.78 -27.73 14.28
C GLU A 502 -3.66 -29.23 14.61
N GLY A 503 -3.45 -30.05 13.58
CA GLY A 503 -3.29 -31.50 13.71
C GLY A 503 -4.50 -32.38 13.39
N ASN A 504 -5.60 -31.83 12.89
CA ASN A 504 -6.78 -32.57 12.47
C ASN A 504 -6.76 -32.91 10.97
N ASP A 505 -7.16 -34.13 10.63
CA ASP A 505 -7.30 -34.62 9.23
C ASP A 505 -8.48 -33.99 8.47
N HIS A 506 -9.22 -33.08 9.08
CA HIS A 506 -10.43 -32.47 8.51
C HIS A 506 -10.18 -30.97 8.24
N LYS A 507 -10.91 -30.43 7.26
CA LYS A 507 -10.94 -28.99 7.02
C LYS A 507 -11.41 -28.27 8.29
N GLY A 508 -10.55 -27.41 8.80
CA GLY A 508 -10.87 -26.58 9.94
C GLY A 508 -11.79 -25.42 9.57
N GLU A 509 -12.82 -25.22 10.36
CA GLU A 509 -13.75 -24.10 10.18
C GLU A 509 -13.89 -23.33 11.48
N ILE A 510 -13.70 -22.00 11.38
CA ILE A 510 -13.96 -21.07 12.47
C ILE A 510 -15.14 -20.18 12.07
N GLN A 511 -16.18 -20.19 12.90
CA GLN A 511 -17.33 -19.32 12.72
C GLN A 511 -17.36 -18.27 13.83
N ILE A 512 -17.33 -17.01 13.46
CA ILE A 512 -17.48 -15.87 14.37
C ILE A 512 -18.85 -15.25 14.07
N SER A 513 -19.74 -15.30 15.03
CA SER A 513 -21.06 -14.72 14.88
C SER A 513 -21.32 -13.68 15.96
N ILE A 514 -21.96 -12.59 15.56
CA ILE A 514 -22.32 -11.49 16.45
C ILE A 514 -23.85 -11.39 16.48
N ARG A 515 -24.40 -11.30 17.68
CA ARG A 515 -25.84 -11.14 17.90
C ARG A 515 -26.09 -10.12 19.01
N GLU A 516 -27.11 -9.32 18.85
CA GLU A 516 -27.59 -8.43 19.89
C GLU A 516 -28.81 -9.03 20.57
N LYS A 517 -28.78 -9.15 21.88
CA LYS A 517 -29.89 -9.63 22.69
C LYS A 517 -29.89 -8.92 24.06
N ASP A 518 -31.06 -8.48 24.53
CA ASP A 518 -31.28 -7.87 25.85
C ASP A 518 -30.31 -6.72 26.18
N ALA A 519 -30.12 -5.80 25.20
CA ALA A 519 -29.19 -4.67 25.31
C ALA A 519 -27.71 -5.09 25.57
N SER A 520 -27.36 -6.30 25.16
CA SER A 520 -25.98 -6.83 25.23
C SER A 520 -25.55 -7.37 23.87
N LEU A 521 -24.29 -7.22 23.56
CA LEU A 521 -23.69 -7.77 22.37
C LEU A 521 -23.05 -9.13 22.70
N PHE A 522 -23.49 -10.16 22.01
CA PHE A 522 -22.96 -11.51 22.14
C PHE A 522 -22.05 -11.80 20.94
N ILE A 523 -20.80 -12.08 21.24
CA ILE A 523 -19.81 -12.51 20.24
C ILE A 523 -19.52 -13.98 20.49
N GLN A 524 -19.87 -14.82 19.53
CA GLN A 524 -19.66 -16.26 19.62
C GLN A 524 -18.58 -16.66 18.61
N ILE A 525 -17.57 -17.35 19.10
CA ILE A 525 -16.51 -17.95 18.30
C ILE A 525 -16.64 -19.46 18.44
N LYS A 526 -16.85 -20.14 17.30
CA LYS A 526 -17.04 -21.59 17.23
C LYS A 526 -16.00 -22.17 16.28
N ASP A 527 -15.40 -23.24 16.70
CA ASP A 527 -14.52 -24.08 15.87
C ASP A 527 -15.10 -25.49 15.73
N ASN A 528 -14.65 -26.21 14.71
CA ASN A 528 -15.00 -27.61 14.47
C ASN A 528 -13.87 -28.55 14.88
N GLY A 529 -13.03 -28.15 15.82
CA GLY A 529 -11.85 -28.87 16.26
C GLY A 529 -12.13 -30.06 17.20
N SER A 530 -11.05 -30.57 17.80
CA SER A 530 -11.10 -31.77 18.66
C SER A 530 -11.87 -31.60 19.97
N GLY A 531 -12.20 -30.35 20.33
CA GLY A 531 -12.92 -30.04 21.56
C GLY A 531 -12.06 -30.23 22.84
N MET A 532 -12.70 -30.15 23.99
CA MET A 532 -12.06 -30.36 25.31
C MET A 532 -12.69 -31.55 26.03
N THR A 533 -11.90 -32.23 26.86
CA THR A 533 -12.42 -33.25 27.75
C THR A 533 -13.28 -32.65 28.85
N GLN A 534 -14.16 -33.46 29.46
CA GLN A 534 -15.03 -33.00 30.55
C GLN A 534 -14.24 -32.43 31.73
N GLU A 535 -13.08 -33.01 32.03
CA GLU A 535 -12.20 -32.55 33.13
C GLU A 535 -11.56 -31.19 32.82
N GLN A 536 -11.11 -30.97 31.59
CA GLN A 536 -10.56 -29.70 31.14
C GLN A 536 -11.63 -28.60 31.18
N LEU A 537 -12.86 -28.94 30.80
CA LEU A 537 -13.99 -28.03 30.83
C LEU A 537 -14.34 -27.59 32.24
N GLU A 538 -14.38 -28.52 33.20
CA GLU A 538 -14.66 -28.22 34.59
C GLU A 538 -13.54 -27.40 35.25
N ALA A 539 -12.29 -27.67 34.87
CA ALA A 539 -11.13 -26.88 35.33
C ALA A 539 -11.23 -25.42 34.82
N LEU A 540 -11.58 -25.25 33.53
CA LEU A 540 -11.77 -23.94 32.92
C LEU A 540 -12.93 -23.17 33.59
N ARG A 541 -14.07 -23.84 33.81
CA ARG A 541 -15.21 -23.23 34.52
C ARG A 541 -14.87 -22.78 35.94
N ARG A 542 -14.08 -23.57 36.68
CA ARG A 542 -13.60 -23.16 38.01
C ARG A 542 -12.68 -21.96 37.95
N CYS A 543 -11.75 -21.92 37.01
CA CYS A 543 -10.83 -20.82 36.80
C CYS A 543 -11.60 -19.51 36.48
N LEU A 544 -12.58 -19.57 35.59
CA LEU A 544 -13.40 -18.44 35.20
C LEU A 544 -14.30 -17.93 36.35
N ALA A 545 -14.91 -18.83 37.11
CA ALA A 545 -15.71 -18.46 38.29
C ALA A 545 -14.85 -17.75 39.35
N THR A 546 -13.58 -18.19 39.53
CA THR A 546 -12.65 -17.54 40.46
C THR A 546 -12.19 -16.17 39.96
N THR A 547 -11.98 -16.04 38.63
CA THR A 547 -11.58 -14.75 38.02
C THR A 547 -12.70 -13.72 38.07
N VAL A 548 -13.96 -14.13 37.87
CA VAL A 548 -15.13 -13.24 38.01
C VAL A 548 -15.24 -12.73 39.45
N LEU A 549 -15.06 -13.58 40.43
CA LEU A 549 -15.07 -13.17 41.87
C LEU A 549 -13.92 -12.21 42.21
N THR A 550 -12.76 -12.33 41.55
CA THR A 550 -11.63 -11.42 41.77
C THR A 550 -11.86 -10.06 41.09
N LEU A 551 -12.60 -10.02 39.97
CA LEU A 551 -12.99 -8.78 39.29
C LEU A 551 -14.10 -8.01 40.06
N GLU A 552 -14.97 -8.66 40.80
CA GLU A 552 -15.95 -8.01 41.67
C GLU A 552 -15.31 -7.27 42.87
N ARG A 553 -14.10 -7.64 43.28
CA ARG A 553 -13.35 -6.94 44.34
C ARG A 553 -12.68 -5.64 43.91
N PHE A 554 -12.51 -5.41 42.61
CA PHE A 554 -11.95 -4.19 42.07
C PHE A 554 -13.05 -3.22 41.64
N SER A 555 -13.54 -2.43 42.62
CA SER A 555 -14.34 -1.21 42.54
C SER A 555 -15.55 -1.20 41.58
N PRO A 556 -16.78 -1.00 42.11
CA PRO A 556 -18.02 -1.04 41.34
C PRO A 556 -18.24 0.12 40.36
N LYS A 557 -17.29 1.04 40.22
CA LYS A 557 -17.45 2.27 39.39
C LYS A 557 -16.84 2.24 38.01
N THR A 558 -16.07 1.21 37.66
CA THR A 558 -15.29 1.23 36.38
C THR A 558 -15.46 0.02 35.45
N TRP A 559 -16.02 -1.12 35.88
CA TRP A 559 -16.06 -2.32 35.05
C TRP A 559 -17.28 -3.18 35.28
N GLY A 560 -18.42 -2.79 34.71
CA GLY A 560 -19.60 -3.65 34.65
C GLY A 560 -19.50 -4.61 33.45
N LYS A 561 -18.67 -5.64 33.53
CA LYS A 561 -18.57 -6.64 32.44
C LYS A 561 -18.69 -8.04 33.01
N ILE A 562 -19.65 -8.80 32.49
CA ILE A 562 -19.78 -10.23 32.75
C ILE A 562 -19.22 -10.92 31.50
N LEU A 563 -18.07 -11.57 31.64
CA LEU A 563 -17.56 -12.52 30.65
C LEU A 563 -18.29 -13.84 30.87
N ILE A 564 -19.24 -14.19 30.01
CA ILE A 564 -19.90 -15.48 30.06
C ILE A 564 -19.28 -16.38 29.01
N LEU A 565 -18.48 -17.33 29.44
CA LEU A 565 -17.94 -18.40 28.62
C LEU A 565 -18.89 -19.59 28.71
N THR A 566 -19.60 -19.90 27.63
CA THR A 566 -20.45 -21.08 27.54
C THR A 566 -19.86 -22.09 26.55
N TRP A 567 -20.08 -23.36 26.85
CA TRP A 567 -19.42 -24.49 26.22
C TRP A 567 -20.04 -24.97 24.88
N THR A 568 -20.43 -24.13 24.02
CA THR A 568 -20.61 -24.47 22.58
C THR A 568 -19.83 -23.52 21.69
N GLY A 569 -18.91 -22.79 22.32
CA GLY A 569 -18.14 -21.71 21.77
C GLY A 569 -17.94 -20.63 22.82
N TYR A 570 -16.96 -19.77 22.65
CA TYR A 570 -16.74 -18.65 23.53
C TYR A 570 -17.79 -17.57 23.26
N VAL A 571 -18.55 -17.16 24.29
CA VAL A 571 -19.53 -16.08 24.18
C VAL A 571 -19.10 -14.92 25.08
N LEU A 572 -18.87 -13.77 24.48
CA LEU A 572 -18.57 -12.52 25.18
C LEU A 572 -19.82 -11.65 25.19
N SER A 573 -20.27 -11.20 26.37
CA SER A 573 -21.38 -10.26 26.51
C SER A 573 -20.88 -8.88 26.96
N ILE A 574 -21.26 -7.83 26.23
CA ILE A 574 -20.90 -6.45 26.51
C ILE A 574 -22.21 -5.66 26.70
N PRO A 575 -22.48 -5.10 27.90
CA PRO A 575 -23.66 -4.28 28.13
C PRO A 575 -23.63 -2.94 27.37
N LYS A 576 -24.79 -2.51 26.88
CA LYS A 576 -24.97 -1.30 26.06
C LYS A 576 -24.75 0.03 26.80
N HIS A 577 -24.76 0.04 28.14
CA HIS A 577 -24.64 1.25 28.99
C HIS A 577 -23.21 1.75 29.19
N PHE A 578 -22.26 1.34 28.31
CA PHE A 578 -20.86 1.78 28.35
C PHE A 578 -20.49 2.72 27.18
N PHE A 579 -21.49 3.29 26.53
CA PHE A 579 -21.30 4.25 25.43
C PHE A 579 -21.65 5.66 25.83
#